data_d4da220a670f229c27cd5e7730c9637c
#
_entry.id   d4da220a670f229c27cd5e7730c9637c
#
_cell.length_a   1.000
_cell.length_b   1.000
_cell.length_c   1.000
_cell.angle_alpha   90.00
_cell.angle_beta   90.00
_cell.angle_gamma   90.00
#
_symmetry.space_group_name_H-M   'P 1'
#
loop_
_entity.id
_entity.type
_entity.pdbx_description
1 polymer ?
#
loop_
_entity_poly.entity_id
_entity_poly.type
_entity_poly.pdbx_seq_one_letter_code
_entity_poly.pdbx_strand_id
1 'polypeptide(L)'
;MKIMFVSSEVAPFIKTGGLGDVAGALPEALAGAGHDVRVFCPLYSAIGQNFRDKMTHVKNAYVQLGWRNQYCGIFRYDKGGVIYYFIDNEYYFARTQLYGEYDDAERFAYFSKAVLEILPDLDWKPDVIHCNDWQTALVPVYYNLMFAGRPDYAGIKTVFTIHNIAFQGRYGRDVLEYVMGIDDAHFRSGFMEMDGDVNLMKAAILAAGAVTTVSPSYAEEIQTPYYGHGLDSILRNNSYKLHGILNGIDMDAFNPATDPAILKHYTPTRLAGKQADKADLLSLCGLEGGPDTPVIGMIGRLTDQKGLDLVEAVLDDILQDDIRLIVLGKGDWRYEQMFLDAKRRYPDKISVSILFSGELANKIYAGADLFLMPSKTEPCGLAQMIALRYGTIPIVRETGGLKDTVTAFVDYKGTGNGFTFFSYNAHDMLHVIREACEVYRFNPKAWKKLVQGGMETDFSWTKSAEKYVEVYQSI
;
A
#
# COMPACT_ATOMS: atom_id res chain seq x y z
N MET A 1 -24.96 2.11 3.42
CA MET A 1 -24.38 3.36 3.93
C MET A 1 -23.88 4.20 2.76
N LYS A 2 -23.81 5.51 2.94
CA LYS A 2 -23.16 6.46 2.04
C LYS A 2 -21.75 6.75 2.54
N ILE A 3 -20.75 6.39 1.75
CA ILE A 3 -19.33 6.44 2.16
C ILE A 3 -18.59 7.42 1.28
N MET A 4 -18.06 8.47 1.89
CA MET A 4 -17.13 9.40 1.27
C MET A 4 -15.70 8.91 1.51
N PHE A 5 -15.01 8.50 0.46
CA PHE A 5 -13.64 8.02 0.54
C PHE A 5 -12.69 9.07 0.00
N VAL A 6 -11.80 9.60 0.85
CA VAL A 6 -10.90 10.70 0.50
C VAL A 6 -9.48 10.18 0.43
N SER A 7 -8.82 10.35 -0.71
CA SER A 7 -7.46 9.88 -0.95
C SER A 7 -6.70 10.83 -1.87
N SER A 8 -5.40 10.94 -1.65
CA SER A 8 -4.50 11.72 -2.52
C SER A 8 -4.09 10.98 -3.78
N GLU A 9 -4.32 9.69 -3.86
CA GLU A 9 -4.08 8.83 -5.04
C GLU A 9 -5.22 7.83 -5.18
N VAL A 10 -5.50 7.41 -6.42
CA VAL A 10 -6.49 6.37 -6.72
C VAL A 10 -6.19 5.68 -8.05
N ALA A 11 -5.95 4.37 -8.02
CA ALA A 11 -5.81 3.58 -9.24
C ALA A 11 -7.17 3.41 -9.95
N PRO A 12 -7.23 3.34 -11.28
CA PRO A 12 -6.10 3.36 -12.23
C PRO A 12 -5.67 4.78 -12.66
N PHE A 13 -6.24 5.84 -12.10
CA PHE A 13 -6.06 7.22 -12.56
C PHE A 13 -4.67 7.76 -12.23
N ILE A 14 -4.25 7.57 -10.97
CA ILE A 14 -2.94 8.02 -10.48
C ILE A 14 -2.51 7.21 -9.26
N LYS A 15 -1.27 6.73 -9.25
CA LYS A 15 -0.68 6.06 -8.08
C LYS A 15 0.83 6.16 -8.03
N THR A 16 1.38 6.18 -6.83
CA THR A 16 2.82 6.05 -6.56
C THR A 16 3.14 4.85 -5.68
N GLY A 17 2.15 4.29 -5.01
CA GLY A 17 2.32 3.18 -4.06
C GLY A 17 1.03 2.44 -3.71
N GLY A 18 1.07 1.69 -2.62
CA GLY A 18 -0.03 0.85 -2.16
C GLY A 18 -1.30 1.61 -1.78
N LEU A 19 -1.19 2.89 -1.39
CA LEU A 19 -2.37 3.74 -1.13
C LEU A 19 -3.26 3.83 -2.37
N GLY A 20 -2.66 4.07 -3.56
CA GLY A 20 -3.41 4.14 -4.81
C GLY A 20 -4.14 2.83 -5.13
N ASP A 21 -3.52 1.68 -4.85
CA ASP A 21 -4.14 0.37 -5.05
C ASP A 21 -5.33 0.17 -4.10
N VAL A 22 -5.20 0.52 -2.82
CA VAL A 22 -6.29 0.47 -1.84
C VAL A 22 -7.45 1.38 -2.25
N ALA A 23 -7.14 2.63 -2.62
CA ALA A 23 -8.16 3.62 -3.02
C ALA A 23 -8.85 3.28 -4.34
N GLY A 24 -8.23 2.45 -5.18
CA GLY A 24 -8.85 1.90 -6.38
C GLY A 24 -9.77 0.70 -6.12
N ALA A 25 -9.41 -0.15 -5.17
CA ALA A 25 -10.05 -1.45 -4.98
C ALA A 25 -11.06 -1.51 -3.83
N LEU A 26 -10.74 -0.94 -2.66
CA LEU A 26 -11.65 -0.95 -1.51
C LEU A 26 -13.00 -0.25 -1.80
N PRO A 27 -13.04 0.93 -2.45
CA PRO A 27 -14.31 1.55 -2.82
C PRO A 27 -15.18 0.68 -3.72
N GLU A 28 -14.60 0.00 -4.71
CA GLU A 28 -15.32 -0.91 -5.60
C GLU A 28 -15.87 -2.13 -4.83
N ALA A 29 -15.09 -2.69 -3.90
CA ALA A 29 -15.54 -3.79 -3.04
C ALA A 29 -16.70 -3.37 -2.11
N LEU A 30 -16.62 -2.18 -1.53
CA LEU A 30 -17.70 -1.61 -0.71
C LEU A 30 -18.97 -1.33 -1.55
N ALA A 31 -18.81 -0.83 -2.78
CA ALA A 31 -19.93 -0.64 -3.70
C ALA A 31 -20.56 -1.98 -4.09
N GLY A 32 -19.74 -3.01 -4.36
CA GLY A 32 -20.18 -4.38 -4.59
C GLY A 32 -20.96 -4.99 -3.42
N ALA A 33 -20.65 -4.56 -2.19
CA ALA A 33 -21.40 -4.92 -0.98
C ALA A 33 -22.70 -4.09 -0.78
N GLY A 34 -23.07 -3.25 -1.75
CA GLY A 34 -24.33 -2.50 -1.74
C GLY A 34 -24.28 -1.12 -1.05
N HIS A 35 -23.09 -0.55 -0.88
CA HIS A 35 -22.92 0.80 -0.35
C HIS A 35 -22.83 1.86 -1.47
N ASP A 36 -23.35 3.08 -1.22
CA ASP A 36 -23.15 4.24 -2.10
C ASP A 36 -21.79 4.86 -1.77
N VAL A 37 -20.79 4.59 -2.60
CA VAL A 37 -19.41 5.01 -2.37
C VAL A 37 -19.00 6.09 -3.35
N ARG A 38 -18.48 7.20 -2.83
CA ARG A 38 -17.94 8.29 -3.63
C ARG A 38 -16.51 8.58 -3.22
N VAL A 39 -15.60 8.54 -4.19
CA VAL A 39 -14.17 8.77 -4.00
C VAL A 39 -13.82 10.20 -4.36
N PHE A 40 -13.01 10.85 -3.54
CA PHE A 40 -12.52 12.21 -3.78
C PHE A 40 -11.00 12.18 -3.89
N CYS A 41 -10.48 12.75 -4.98
CA CYS A 41 -9.04 12.78 -5.29
C CYS A 41 -8.69 14.12 -5.96
N PRO A 42 -7.46 14.65 -5.80
CA PRO A 42 -7.02 15.80 -6.58
C PRO A 42 -6.97 15.49 -8.08
N LEU A 43 -7.30 16.47 -8.93
CA LEU A 43 -7.15 16.36 -10.38
C LEU A 43 -5.72 16.71 -10.80
N TYR A 44 -4.80 15.78 -10.58
CA TYR A 44 -3.40 15.99 -10.98
C TYR A 44 -3.23 16.05 -12.50
N SER A 45 -2.32 16.89 -12.97
CA SER A 45 -1.96 16.95 -14.40
C SER A 45 -1.42 15.63 -14.96
N ALA A 46 -0.84 14.79 -14.10
CA ALA A 46 -0.33 13.46 -14.44
C ALA A 46 -1.43 12.41 -14.72
N ILE A 47 -2.69 12.70 -14.42
CA ILE A 47 -3.80 11.81 -14.82
C ILE A 47 -3.92 11.81 -16.33
N GLY A 48 -3.89 10.61 -16.92
CA GLY A 48 -3.85 10.41 -18.37
C GLY A 48 -5.06 11.04 -19.09
N GLN A 49 -4.82 11.58 -20.29
CA GLN A 49 -5.84 12.28 -21.08
C GLN A 49 -7.04 11.39 -21.41
N ASN A 50 -6.81 10.09 -21.60
CA ASN A 50 -7.87 9.08 -21.83
C ASN A 50 -8.90 8.99 -20.69
N PHE A 51 -8.52 9.34 -19.47
CA PHE A 51 -9.44 9.46 -18.33
C PHE A 51 -10.07 10.83 -18.28
N ARG A 52 -9.28 11.90 -18.47
CA ARG A 52 -9.74 13.30 -18.43
C ARG A 52 -10.83 13.57 -19.45
N ASP A 53 -10.72 13.04 -20.68
CA ASP A 53 -11.70 13.20 -21.76
C ASP A 53 -13.08 12.59 -21.43
N LYS A 54 -13.14 11.69 -20.47
CA LYS A 54 -14.38 11.03 -20.01
C LYS A 54 -14.95 11.66 -18.74
N MET A 55 -14.25 12.62 -18.15
CA MET A 55 -14.73 13.33 -16.97
C MET A 55 -15.79 14.35 -17.35
N THR A 56 -16.83 14.45 -16.55
CA THR A 56 -17.89 15.46 -16.70
C THR A 56 -17.64 16.56 -15.67
N HIS A 57 -17.57 17.81 -16.12
CA HIS A 57 -17.55 18.96 -15.23
C HIS A 57 -18.91 19.09 -14.51
N VAL A 58 -18.86 19.16 -13.17
CA VAL A 58 -20.07 19.27 -12.33
C VAL A 58 -20.35 20.72 -11.99
N LYS A 59 -19.38 21.41 -11.38
CA LYS A 59 -19.53 22.76 -10.86
C LYS A 59 -18.18 23.41 -10.58
N ASN A 60 -18.16 24.74 -10.54
CA ASN A 60 -17.09 25.54 -9.97
C ASN A 60 -17.51 26.07 -8.60
N ALA A 61 -16.63 25.97 -7.63
CA ALA A 61 -16.77 26.51 -6.29
C ALA A 61 -15.52 27.32 -5.90
N TYR A 62 -15.56 27.91 -4.73
CA TYR A 62 -14.41 28.59 -4.13
C TYR A 62 -14.24 28.10 -2.69
N VAL A 63 -13.00 27.87 -2.30
CA VAL A 63 -12.61 27.37 -0.98
C VAL A 63 -11.82 28.42 -0.24
N GLN A 64 -12.33 28.83 0.93
CA GLN A 64 -11.62 29.74 1.82
C GLN A 64 -10.55 28.98 2.59
N LEU A 65 -9.28 29.28 2.35
CA LEU A 65 -8.15 28.70 3.07
C LEU A 65 -7.30 29.81 3.71
N GLY A 66 -7.41 29.95 5.03
CA GLY A 66 -6.85 31.11 5.71
C GLY A 66 -7.41 32.41 5.12
N TRP A 67 -6.52 33.28 4.65
CA TRP A 67 -6.89 34.54 3.98
C TRP A 67 -7.14 34.38 2.47
N ARG A 68 -6.83 33.20 1.89
CA ARG A 68 -6.99 32.91 0.46
C ARG A 68 -8.41 32.47 0.13
N ASN A 69 -8.87 32.82 -1.06
CA ASN A 69 -10.10 32.30 -1.65
C ASN A 69 -9.76 31.62 -2.98
N GLN A 70 -9.65 30.29 -2.95
CA GLN A 70 -9.09 29.50 -4.04
C GLN A 70 -10.19 28.87 -4.91
N TYR A 71 -9.99 28.89 -6.22
CA TYR A 71 -10.82 28.18 -7.18
C TYR A 71 -10.86 26.68 -6.89
N CYS A 72 -12.03 26.06 -7.11
CA CYS A 72 -12.27 24.62 -6.96
C CYS A 72 -13.21 24.14 -8.08
N GLY A 73 -12.65 23.53 -9.11
CA GLY A 73 -13.44 22.82 -10.12
C GLY A 73 -13.74 21.40 -9.64
N ILE A 74 -14.94 20.93 -9.96
CA ILE A 74 -15.41 19.59 -9.58
C ILE A 74 -15.66 18.81 -10.86
N PHE A 75 -14.92 17.72 -11.05
CA PHE A 75 -15.09 16.79 -12.17
C PHE A 75 -15.54 15.43 -11.68
N ARG A 76 -16.40 14.76 -12.43
CA ARG A 76 -16.97 13.45 -12.11
C ARG A 76 -16.55 12.42 -13.14
N TYR A 77 -16.25 11.19 -12.63
CA TYR A 77 -16.04 9.99 -13.43
C TYR A 77 -16.74 8.81 -12.75
N ASP A 78 -17.46 7.98 -13.52
CA ASP A 78 -18.17 6.82 -12.99
C ASP A 78 -17.47 5.52 -13.43
N LYS A 79 -17.14 4.62 -12.48
CA LYS A 79 -16.51 3.34 -12.75
C LYS A 79 -16.82 2.32 -11.66
N GLY A 80 -17.15 1.08 -12.04
CA GLY A 80 -17.29 -0.03 -11.09
C GLY A 80 -18.37 0.17 -10.01
N GLY A 81 -19.43 0.94 -10.29
CA GLY A 81 -20.46 1.29 -9.30
C GLY A 81 -20.05 2.40 -8.32
N VAL A 82 -18.85 2.95 -8.48
CA VAL A 82 -18.31 4.05 -7.67
C VAL A 82 -18.33 5.36 -8.46
N ILE A 83 -18.66 6.46 -7.79
CA ILE A 83 -18.55 7.82 -8.34
C ILE A 83 -17.24 8.42 -7.84
N TYR A 84 -16.40 8.86 -8.78
CA TYR A 84 -15.14 9.56 -8.49
C TYR A 84 -15.32 11.05 -8.73
N TYR A 85 -15.00 11.86 -7.72
CA TYR A 85 -14.92 13.31 -7.84
C TYR A 85 -13.46 13.73 -7.81
N PHE A 86 -13.05 14.48 -8.83
CA PHE A 86 -11.72 15.05 -8.94
C PHE A 86 -11.79 16.55 -8.66
N ILE A 87 -10.94 16.99 -7.72
CA ILE A 87 -10.85 18.38 -7.28
C ILE A 87 -9.80 19.09 -8.11
N ASP A 88 -10.27 19.99 -8.97
CA ASP A 88 -9.41 20.74 -9.89
C ASP A 88 -8.95 22.06 -9.27
N ASN A 89 -7.65 22.22 -9.25
CA ASN A 89 -6.94 23.46 -9.06
C ASN A 89 -5.55 23.32 -9.64
N GLU A 90 -5.33 23.88 -10.83
CA GLU A 90 -4.05 23.76 -11.54
C GLU A 90 -2.87 24.33 -10.74
N TYR A 91 -3.07 25.40 -9.97
CA TYR A 91 -2.03 25.99 -9.14
C TYR A 91 -1.47 24.97 -8.14
N TYR A 92 -2.32 24.11 -7.55
CA TYR A 92 -1.90 23.10 -6.58
C TYR A 92 -1.55 21.73 -7.21
N PHE A 93 -2.21 21.34 -8.30
CA PHE A 93 -2.14 19.95 -8.78
C PHE A 93 -1.53 19.77 -10.18
N ALA A 94 -1.19 20.87 -10.88
CA ALA A 94 -0.40 20.79 -12.10
C ALA A 94 1.11 20.79 -11.76
N ARG A 95 1.56 19.70 -11.15
CA ARG A 95 2.94 19.50 -10.67
C ARG A 95 3.58 18.27 -11.33
N THR A 96 4.91 18.24 -11.33
CA THR A 96 5.69 17.10 -11.86
C THR A 96 5.63 15.88 -10.94
N GLN A 97 5.48 16.11 -9.64
CA GLN A 97 5.39 15.05 -8.62
C GLN A 97 4.10 15.20 -7.82
N LEU A 98 3.60 14.07 -7.31
CA LEU A 98 2.42 14.08 -6.45
C LEU A 98 2.74 14.68 -5.08
N TYR A 99 3.93 14.38 -4.56
CA TYR A 99 4.40 14.74 -3.22
C TYR A 99 5.83 15.28 -3.26
N GLY A 100 6.24 15.95 -2.19
CA GLY A 100 7.58 16.47 -2.04
C GLY A 100 7.76 17.91 -2.56
N GLU A 101 6.67 18.59 -2.85
CA GLU A 101 6.66 20.01 -3.20
C GLU A 101 6.77 20.87 -1.94
N TYR A 102 7.41 22.05 -2.04
CA TYR A 102 7.63 22.94 -0.91
C TYR A 102 6.32 23.43 -0.25
N ASP A 103 5.24 23.44 -1.00
CA ASP A 103 3.91 23.91 -0.59
C ASP A 103 2.91 22.77 -0.30
N ASP A 104 3.38 21.56 -0.06
CA ASP A 104 2.51 20.40 0.21
C ASP A 104 1.56 20.62 1.39
N ALA A 105 1.98 21.38 2.40
CA ALA A 105 1.10 21.78 3.50
C ALA A 105 -0.15 22.53 3.00
N GLU A 106 0.04 23.49 2.09
CA GLU A 106 -1.06 24.28 1.52
C GLU A 106 -1.89 23.46 0.54
N ARG A 107 -1.25 22.68 -0.32
CA ARG A 107 -1.90 21.81 -1.31
C ARG A 107 -2.90 20.86 -0.65
N PHE A 108 -2.46 20.15 0.39
CA PHE A 108 -3.31 19.15 1.05
C PHE A 108 -4.22 19.73 2.13
N ALA A 109 -3.91 20.90 2.69
CA ALA A 109 -4.87 21.67 3.47
C ALA A 109 -6.02 22.16 2.59
N TYR A 110 -5.72 22.71 1.39
CA TYR A 110 -6.71 23.07 0.40
C TYR A 110 -7.58 21.87 0.01
N PHE A 111 -6.98 20.74 -0.38
CA PHE A 111 -7.72 19.55 -0.76
C PHE A 111 -8.65 19.05 0.36
N SER A 112 -8.13 18.95 1.58
CA SER A 112 -8.88 18.50 2.76
C SER A 112 -10.07 19.42 3.07
N LYS A 113 -9.94 20.73 2.86
CA LYS A 113 -11.04 21.66 3.07
C LYS A 113 -12.02 21.66 1.91
N ALA A 114 -11.51 21.60 0.67
CA ALA A 114 -12.33 21.59 -0.55
C ALA A 114 -13.35 20.46 -0.53
N VAL A 115 -12.92 19.23 -0.19
CA VAL A 115 -13.82 18.06 -0.17
C VAL A 115 -14.96 18.19 0.85
N LEU A 116 -14.78 18.98 1.90
CA LEU A 116 -15.85 19.30 2.85
C LEU A 116 -16.74 20.43 2.33
N GLU A 117 -16.17 21.54 1.87
CA GLU A 117 -16.94 22.72 1.41
C GLU A 117 -17.90 22.38 0.25
N ILE A 118 -17.53 21.45 -0.64
CA ILE A 118 -18.34 21.10 -1.81
C ILE A 118 -19.47 20.10 -1.53
N LEU A 119 -19.53 19.48 -0.35
CA LEU A 119 -20.57 18.46 -0.05
C LEU A 119 -21.99 18.94 -0.27
N PRO A 120 -22.41 20.16 0.17
CA PRO A 120 -23.75 20.66 -0.09
C PRO A 120 -24.06 20.82 -1.58
N ASP A 121 -23.04 21.07 -2.40
CA ASP A 121 -23.17 21.24 -3.85
C ASP A 121 -23.43 19.93 -4.60
N LEU A 122 -23.21 18.80 -3.97
CA LEU A 122 -23.35 17.47 -4.58
C LEU A 122 -24.73 16.84 -4.31
N ASP A 123 -25.63 17.54 -3.59
CA ASP A 123 -26.94 17.02 -3.15
C ASP A 123 -26.83 15.60 -2.53
N TRP A 124 -25.79 15.40 -1.74
CA TRP A 124 -25.45 14.11 -1.15
C TRP A 124 -24.74 14.31 0.19
N LYS A 125 -25.23 13.64 1.22
CA LYS A 125 -24.64 13.64 2.55
C LYS A 125 -24.12 12.25 2.87
N PRO A 126 -22.81 12.09 3.19
CA PRO A 126 -22.26 10.81 3.62
C PRO A 126 -22.68 10.46 5.04
N ASP A 127 -22.77 9.17 5.33
CA ASP A 127 -22.84 8.65 6.71
C ASP A 127 -21.44 8.61 7.34
N VAL A 128 -20.42 8.29 6.51
CA VAL A 128 -19.02 8.14 6.92
C VAL A 128 -18.09 8.88 5.94
N ILE A 129 -17.12 9.62 6.49
CA ILE A 129 -15.96 10.15 5.76
C ILE A 129 -14.75 9.32 6.14
N HIS A 130 -14.19 8.60 5.16
CA HIS A 130 -12.99 7.78 5.33
C HIS A 130 -11.79 8.45 4.67
N CYS A 131 -10.82 8.84 5.49
CA CYS A 131 -9.63 9.60 5.10
C CYS A 131 -8.39 8.70 5.10
N ASN A 132 -7.46 8.94 4.19
CA ASN A 132 -6.30 8.08 3.97
C ASN A 132 -4.98 8.86 4.01
N ASP A 133 -4.09 8.51 4.93
CA ASP A 133 -2.78 9.10 5.18
C ASP A 133 -2.78 10.61 5.46
N TRP A 134 -1.58 11.16 5.70
CA TRP A 134 -1.39 12.53 6.14
C TRP A 134 -1.96 13.60 5.17
N GLN A 135 -2.03 13.29 3.88
CA GLN A 135 -2.56 14.21 2.87
C GLN A 135 -4.06 14.51 3.06
N THR A 136 -4.77 13.63 3.75
CA THR A 136 -6.19 13.81 4.06
C THR A 136 -6.45 14.00 5.56
N ALA A 137 -5.39 14.11 6.34
CA ALA A 137 -5.45 14.18 7.80
C ALA A 137 -6.24 15.41 8.30
N LEU A 138 -6.21 16.51 7.56
CA LEU A 138 -6.98 17.71 7.92
C LEU A 138 -8.49 17.56 7.70
N VAL A 139 -8.97 16.57 6.97
CA VAL A 139 -10.43 16.38 6.78
C VAL A 139 -11.14 16.14 8.11
N PRO A 140 -10.80 15.15 8.95
CA PRO A 140 -11.45 14.98 10.26
C PRO A 140 -11.18 16.15 11.21
N VAL A 141 -10.05 16.84 11.08
CA VAL A 141 -9.75 18.04 11.88
C VAL A 141 -10.67 19.19 11.50
N TYR A 142 -10.74 19.56 10.23
CA TYR A 142 -11.65 20.61 9.75
C TYR A 142 -13.11 20.26 10.03
N TYR A 143 -13.48 19.00 9.82
CA TYR A 143 -14.84 18.56 10.13
C TYR A 143 -15.20 18.90 11.57
N ASN A 144 -14.39 18.49 12.54
CA ASN A 144 -14.67 18.75 13.96
C ASN A 144 -14.63 20.25 14.31
N LEU A 145 -13.67 21.00 13.78
CA LEU A 145 -13.48 22.40 14.15
C LEU A 145 -14.47 23.37 13.45
N MET A 146 -14.91 23.06 12.23
CA MET A 146 -15.59 24.04 11.38
C MET A 146 -16.94 23.59 10.82
N PHE A 147 -17.19 22.26 10.70
CA PHE A 147 -18.32 21.73 9.96
C PHE A 147 -19.32 20.94 10.81
N ALA A 148 -18.89 20.20 11.82
CA ALA A 148 -19.74 19.28 12.59
C ALA A 148 -20.99 19.94 13.22
N GLY A 149 -20.90 21.24 13.57
CA GLY A 149 -22.02 22.03 14.09
C GLY A 149 -23.01 22.52 13.05
N ARG A 150 -22.76 22.33 11.74
CA ARG A 150 -23.65 22.77 10.67
C ARG A 150 -24.69 21.68 10.39
N PRO A 151 -25.97 22.01 10.13
CA PRO A 151 -27.04 21.03 9.89
C PRO A 151 -26.73 20.01 8.78
N ASP A 152 -26.11 20.48 7.68
CA ASP A 152 -25.78 19.65 6.53
C ASP A 152 -24.70 18.58 6.83
N TYR A 153 -23.93 18.76 7.91
CA TYR A 153 -22.86 17.88 8.32
C TYR A 153 -23.17 17.08 9.59
N ALA A 154 -24.25 17.40 10.27
CA ALA A 154 -24.58 16.78 11.57
C ALA A 154 -24.66 15.25 11.46
N GLY A 155 -23.98 14.53 12.36
CA GLY A 155 -24.05 13.08 12.48
C GLY A 155 -23.13 12.30 11.52
N ILE A 156 -22.34 12.97 10.67
CA ILE A 156 -21.33 12.29 9.85
C ILE A 156 -20.24 11.71 10.76
N LYS A 157 -19.83 10.49 10.52
CA LYS A 157 -18.75 9.80 11.23
C LYS A 157 -17.44 9.93 10.45
N THR A 158 -16.30 9.91 11.13
CA THR A 158 -14.98 10.03 10.48
C THR A 158 -14.10 8.83 10.80
N VAL A 159 -13.43 8.29 9.78
CA VAL A 159 -12.43 7.23 9.87
C VAL A 159 -11.13 7.72 9.25
N PHE A 160 -10.01 7.43 9.89
CA PHE A 160 -8.69 7.79 9.40
C PHE A 160 -7.81 6.55 9.28
N THR A 161 -7.32 6.24 8.07
CA THR A 161 -6.43 5.10 7.80
C THR A 161 -4.98 5.55 7.71
N ILE A 162 -4.11 4.88 8.47
CA ILE A 162 -2.66 5.01 8.42
C ILE A 162 -2.12 3.89 7.51
N HIS A 163 -1.64 4.25 6.32
CA HIS A 163 -0.98 3.30 5.41
C HIS A 163 0.51 3.17 5.71
N ASN A 164 1.16 4.27 6.08
CA ASN A 164 2.56 4.27 6.52
C ASN A 164 2.81 5.39 7.54
N ILE A 165 3.03 5.02 8.79
CA ILE A 165 3.24 5.95 9.91
C ILE A 165 4.52 6.80 9.79
N ALA A 166 5.46 6.41 8.93
CA ALA A 166 6.68 7.19 8.71
C ALA A 166 6.41 8.54 8.02
N PHE A 167 5.29 8.67 7.31
CA PHE A 167 4.90 9.90 6.61
C PHE A 167 3.76 10.59 7.37
N GLN A 168 4.08 11.62 8.15
CA GLN A 168 3.17 12.20 9.13
C GLN A 168 2.62 13.58 8.75
N GLY A 169 3.16 14.23 7.72
CA GLY A 169 2.81 15.61 7.40
C GLY A 169 3.24 16.57 8.52
N ARG A 170 4.58 16.71 8.73
CA ARG A 170 5.16 17.61 9.73
C ARG A 170 5.58 18.91 9.08
N TYR A 171 5.21 20.03 9.72
CA TYR A 171 5.45 21.38 9.22
C TYR A 171 5.71 22.35 10.37
N GLY A 172 6.40 23.44 10.11
CA GLY A 172 6.61 24.50 11.08
C GLY A 172 5.29 25.12 11.58
N ARG A 173 5.28 25.67 12.78
CA ARG A 173 4.09 26.22 13.45
C ARG A 173 3.35 27.31 12.67
N ASP A 174 4.08 28.10 11.89
CA ASP A 174 3.56 29.20 11.08
C ASP A 174 2.53 28.77 10.02
N VAL A 175 2.57 27.50 9.53
CA VAL A 175 1.57 27.00 8.58
C VAL A 175 0.16 26.94 9.15
N LEU A 176 0.00 26.85 10.48
CA LEU A 176 -1.29 26.60 11.11
C LEU A 176 -2.30 27.74 10.84
N GLU A 177 -1.94 28.97 11.17
CA GLU A 177 -2.82 30.12 10.96
C GLU A 177 -2.76 30.64 9.51
N TYR A 178 -1.54 30.80 8.96
CA TYR A 178 -1.35 31.45 7.66
C TYR A 178 -1.73 30.58 6.48
N VAL A 179 -1.61 29.27 6.60
CA VAL A 179 -1.89 28.31 5.52
C VAL A 179 -3.19 27.55 5.78
N MET A 180 -3.30 26.91 6.95
CA MET A 180 -4.44 26.03 7.24
C MET A 180 -5.67 26.77 7.75
N GLY A 181 -5.51 28.00 8.23
CA GLY A 181 -6.60 28.80 8.81
C GLY A 181 -7.14 28.20 10.11
N ILE A 182 -6.27 27.59 10.91
CA ILE A 182 -6.58 26.99 12.21
C ILE A 182 -5.94 27.82 13.31
N ASP A 183 -6.69 28.12 14.38
CA ASP A 183 -6.23 28.94 15.49
C ASP A 183 -5.03 28.28 16.23
N ASP A 184 -4.04 29.09 16.58
CA ASP A 184 -2.83 28.68 17.29
C ASP A 184 -3.12 28.03 18.66
N ALA A 185 -4.30 28.22 19.23
CA ALA A 185 -4.71 27.51 20.45
C ALA A 185 -4.65 25.98 20.28
N HIS A 186 -4.87 25.45 19.06
CA HIS A 186 -4.76 24.03 18.76
C HIS A 186 -3.31 23.51 18.74
N PHE A 187 -2.35 24.39 18.50
CA PHE A 187 -0.94 24.09 18.73
C PHE A 187 -0.60 24.12 20.22
N ARG A 188 -0.93 25.21 20.91
CA ARG A 188 -0.62 25.38 22.34
C ARG A 188 -1.28 24.32 23.24
N SER A 189 -2.42 23.78 22.85
CA SER A 189 -3.10 22.67 23.57
C SER A 189 -2.41 21.32 23.40
N GLY A 190 -1.44 21.21 22.51
CA GLY A 190 -0.82 19.95 22.13
C GLY A 190 -1.64 19.08 21.17
N PHE A 191 -2.80 19.56 20.70
CA PHE A 191 -3.65 18.80 19.76
C PHE A 191 -2.96 18.57 18.41
N MET A 192 -2.30 19.59 17.88
CA MET A 192 -1.58 19.52 16.59
C MET A 192 -0.06 19.60 16.74
N GLU A 193 0.45 19.94 17.93
CA GLU A 193 1.87 20.09 18.20
C GLU A 193 2.55 18.75 18.46
N MET A 194 3.73 18.53 17.92
CA MET A 194 4.62 17.42 18.23
C MET A 194 6.08 17.83 18.00
N ASP A 195 6.89 17.80 19.07
CA ASP A 195 8.31 18.16 19.04
C ASP A 195 8.59 19.55 18.44
N GLY A 196 7.70 20.53 18.68
CA GLY A 196 7.80 21.89 18.19
C GLY A 196 7.23 22.13 16.79
N ASP A 197 6.80 21.09 16.08
CA ASP A 197 6.16 21.16 14.78
C ASP A 197 4.64 20.89 14.84
N VAL A 198 3.93 21.30 13.81
CA VAL A 198 2.57 20.80 13.51
C VAL A 198 2.70 19.39 12.94
N ASN A 199 1.96 18.43 13.52
CA ASN A 199 1.89 17.05 13.02
C ASN A 199 0.46 16.70 12.61
N LEU A 200 0.22 16.57 11.31
CA LEU A 200 -1.12 16.35 10.76
C LEU A 200 -1.67 14.97 11.10
N MET A 201 -0.83 13.93 11.05
CA MET A 201 -1.26 12.57 11.39
C MET A 201 -1.67 12.45 12.86
N LYS A 202 -0.92 13.08 13.79
CA LYS A 202 -1.31 13.18 15.21
C LYS A 202 -2.70 13.77 15.35
N ALA A 203 -2.93 14.92 14.71
CA ALA A 203 -4.20 15.62 14.77
C ALA A 203 -5.35 14.75 14.24
N ALA A 204 -5.14 14.05 13.12
CA ALA A 204 -6.13 13.15 12.55
C ALA A 204 -6.45 11.95 13.46
N ILE A 205 -5.42 11.34 14.07
CA ILE A 205 -5.61 10.26 15.06
C ILE A 205 -6.50 10.73 16.22
N LEU A 206 -6.27 11.94 16.71
CA LEU A 206 -7.05 12.49 17.82
C LEU A 206 -8.47 12.89 17.38
N ALA A 207 -8.64 13.44 16.17
CA ALA A 207 -9.92 13.96 15.66
C ALA A 207 -10.87 12.88 15.16
N ALA A 208 -10.39 11.81 14.55
CA ALA A 208 -11.22 10.79 13.92
C ALA A 208 -11.99 9.94 14.95
N GLY A 209 -13.21 9.53 14.58
CA GLY A 209 -14.05 8.63 15.37
C GLY A 209 -13.44 7.22 15.48
N ALA A 210 -12.88 6.70 14.38
CA ALA A 210 -12.05 5.49 14.37
C ALA A 210 -10.76 5.72 13.60
N VAL A 211 -9.71 4.97 13.99
CA VAL A 211 -8.43 4.91 13.30
C VAL A 211 -8.21 3.50 12.80
N THR A 212 -7.83 3.35 11.54
CA THR A 212 -7.48 2.05 11.00
C THR A 212 -6.05 2.04 10.49
N THR A 213 -5.47 0.86 10.39
CA THR A 213 -4.21 0.64 9.68
C THR A 213 -4.29 -0.69 8.92
N VAL A 214 -3.31 -0.96 8.09
CA VAL A 214 -3.39 -1.90 6.98
C VAL A 214 -3.03 -3.35 7.30
N SER A 215 -2.83 -3.67 8.59
CA SER A 215 -2.77 -5.05 9.07
C SER A 215 -2.90 -5.12 10.61
N PRO A 216 -3.36 -6.26 11.18
CA PRO A 216 -3.42 -6.45 12.62
C PRO A 216 -2.06 -6.33 13.33
N SER A 217 -1.03 -7.01 12.81
CA SER A 217 0.31 -6.94 13.39
C SER A 217 0.90 -5.53 13.30
N TYR A 218 0.65 -4.80 12.21
CA TYR A 218 1.10 -3.42 12.11
C TYR A 218 0.40 -2.49 13.11
N ALA A 219 -0.89 -2.72 13.39
CA ALA A 219 -1.60 -1.99 14.43
C ALA A 219 -0.96 -2.17 15.82
N GLU A 220 -0.43 -3.36 16.12
CA GLU A 220 0.34 -3.63 17.35
C GLU A 220 1.72 -2.96 17.31
N GLU A 221 2.44 -3.12 16.20
CA GLU A 221 3.80 -2.60 16.01
C GLU A 221 3.88 -1.07 16.17
N ILE A 222 2.98 -0.31 15.52
CA ILE A 222 3.00 1.17 15.57
C ILE A 222 2.68 1.75 16.96
N GLN A 223 2.21 0.94 17.90
CA GLN A 223 2.06 1.29 19.31
C GLN A 223 3.34 1.12 20.12
N THR A 224 4.45 0.68 19.50
CA THR A 224 5.75 0.51 20.15
C THR A 224 6.71 1.63 19.76
N PRO A 225 7.67 2.03 20.64
CA PRO A 225 8.61 3.08 20.32
C PRO A 225 9.44 2.83 19.06
N TYR A 226 9.75 1.57 18.74
CA TYR A 226 10.56 1.21 17.59
C TYR A 226 9.85 1.45 16.25
N TYR A 227 8.55 1.16 16.17
CA TYR A 227 7.77 1.27 14.93
C TYR A 227 6.85 2.50 14.87
N GLY A 228 6.59 3.14 16.01
CA GLY A 228 5.59 4.23 16.13
C GLY A 228 6.06 5.59 15.62
N HIS A 229 7.35 5.76 15.27
CA HIS A 229 7.91 7.01 14.77
C HIS A 229 7.53 8.23 15.64
N GLY A 230 7.51 8.04 16.98
CA GLY A 230 7.13 9.05 17.97
C GLY A 230 5.61 9.15 18.24
N LEU A 231 4.76 8.53 17.44
CA LEU A 231 3.31 8.51 17.65
C LEU A 231 2.82 7.33 18.51
N ASP A 232 3.72 6.46 18.98
CA ASP A 232 3.39 5.24 19.72
C ASP A 232 2.57 5.52 20.98
N SER A 233 2.91 6.55 21.76
CA SER A 233 2.17 6.93 22.95
C SER A 233 0.77 7.47 22.62
N ILE A 234 0.63 8.22 21.53
CA ILE A 234 -0.66 8.73 21.05
C ILE A 234 -1.55 7.55 20.62
N LEU A 235 -0.99 6.59 19.89
CA LEU A 235 -1.72 5.41 19.44
C LEU A 235 -2.13 4.50 20.59
N ARG A 236 -1.25 4.25 21.58
CA ARG A 236 -1.60 3.50 22.80
C ARG A 236 -2.76 4.14 23.56
N ASN A 237 -2.72 5.46 23.74
CA ASN A 237 -3.78 6.19 24.42
C ASN A 237 -5.12 6.19 23.65
N ASN A 238 -5.09 5.91 22.35
CA ASN A 238 -6.24 5.82 21.47
C ASN A 238 -6.46 4.40 20.92
N SER A 239 -5.88 3.38 21.57
CA SER A 239 -5.96 1.99 21.12
C SER A 239 -7.39 1.44 21.04
N TYR A 240 -8.30 1.97 21.83
CA TYR A 240 -9.73 1.59 21.85
C TYR A 240 -10.45 1.86 20.51
N LYS A 241 -9.92 2.73 19.67
CA LYS A 241 -10.45 3.06 18.33
C LYS A 241 -9.48 2.73 17.19
N LEU A 242 -8.37 2.02 17.50
CA LEU A 242 -7.39 1.59 16.51
C LEU A 242 -7.68 0.16 16.04
N HIS A 243 -7.87 -0.02 14.74
CA HIS A 243 -8.19 -1.31 14.11
C HIS A 243 -7.17 -1.65 13.03
N GLY A 244 -6.59 -2.86 13.08
CA GLY A 244 -5.75 -3.40 12.01
C GLY A 244 -6.61 -4.19 11.01
N ILE A 245 -6.68 -3.75 9.77
CA ILE A 245 -7.44 -4.40 8.70
C ILE A 245 -6.50 -4.72 7.55
N LEU A 246 -6.35 -6.01 7.24
CA LEU A 246 -5.49 -6.45 6.15
C LEU A 246 -6.06 -5.98 4.80
N ASN A 247 -5.20 -5.42 3.95
CA ASN A 247 -5.58 -5.11 2.57
C ASN A 247 -5.79 -6.39 1.75
N GLY A 248 -6.63 -6.31 0.73
CA GLY A 248 -6.78 -7.35 -0.27
C GLY A 248 -5.88 -7.12 -1.50
N ILE A 249 -5.96 -8.05 -2.44
CA ILE A 249 -5.46 -7.89 -3.80
C ILE A 249 -6.60 -8.06 -4.81
N ASP A 250 -6.43 -7.54 -6.01
CA ASP A 250 -7.33 -7.80 -7.13
C ASP A 250 -7.10 -9.23 -7.63
N MET A 251 -7.97 -10.15 -7.22
CA MET A 251 -7.86 -11.58 -7.53
C MET A 251 -8.13 -11.91 -9.01
N ASP A 252 -8.72 -10.99 -9.76
CA ASP A 252 -8.97 -11.13 -11.20
C ASP A 252 -7.80 -10.59 -12.01
N ALA A 253 -7.26 -9.44 -11.64
CA ALA A 253 -6.07 -8.86 -12.27
C ALA A 253 -4.82 -9.73 -12.01
N PHE A 254 -4.68 -10.27 -10.79
CA PHE A 254 -3.59 -11.19 -10.43
C PHE A 254 -4.07 -12.64 -10.48
N ASN A 255 -4.26 -13.17 -11.68
CA ASN A 255 -4.79 -14.52 -11.89
C ASN A 255 -3.98 -15.32 -12.93
N PRO A 256 -3.18 -16.31 -12.52
CA PRO A 256 -2.37 -17.09 -13.44
C PRO A 256 -3.19 -17.91 -14.45
N ALA A 257 -4.50 -18.04 -14.26
CA ALA A 257 -5.38 -18.72 -15.24
C ALA A 257 -5.75 -17.82 -16.42
N THR A 258 -5.60 -16.50 -16.31
CA THR A 258 -6.08 -15.52 -17.30
C THR A 258 -5.09 -14.38 -17.59
N ASP A 259 -3.98 -14.30 -16.87
CA ASP A 259 -2.99 -13.22 -17.02
C ASP A 259 -2.35 -13.22 -18.43
N PRO A 260 -2.54 -12.16 -19.22
CA PRO A 260 -1.98 -12.11 -20.57
C PRO A 260 -0.45 -11.91 -20.62
N ALA A 261 0.18 -11.56 -19.51
CA ALA A 261 1.62 -11.30 -19.43
C ALA A 261 2.47 -12.58 -19.35
N ILE A 262 1.87 -13.72 -18.95
CA ILE A 262 2.59 -14.99 -18.76
C ILE A 262 2.51 -15.88 -19.98
N LEU A 263 3.52 -16.74 -20.16
CA LEU A 263 3.62 -17.61 -21.33
C LEU A 263 2.52 -18.68 -21.36
N LYS A 264 2.23 -19.28 -20.20
CA LYS A 264 1.28 -20.38 -20.11
C LYS A 264 0.41 -20.35 -18.87
N HIS A 265 -0.88 -20.25 -19.06
CA HIS A 265 -1.85 -20.23 -17.97
C HIS A 265 -1.85 -21.54 -17.17
N TYR A 266 -2.08 -21.42 -15.86
CA TYR A 266 -2.17 -22.55 -14.94
C TYR A 266 -3.14 -22.29 -13.78
N THR A 267 -3.48 -23.36 -13.07
CA THR A 267 -4.39 -23.33 -11.93
C THR A 267 -3.79 -24.15 -10.77
N PRO A 268 -4.31 -24.05 -9.54
CA PRO A 268 -3.82 -24.84 -8.40
C PRO A 268 -3.80 -26.36 -8.67
N THR A 269 -4.73 -26.86 -9.49
CA THR A 269 -4.82 -28.28 -9.82
C THR A 269 -3.99 -28.68 -11.06
N ARG A 270 -3.56 -27.71 -11.89
CA ARG A 270 -2.81 -27.92 -13.14
C ARG A 270 -1.61 -26.99 -13.20
N LEU A 271 -0.52 -27.37 -12.53
CA LEU A 271 0.69 -26.55 -12.33
C LEU A 271 1.74 -26.66 -13.46
N ALA A 272 1.50 -27.44 -14.52
CA ALA A 272 2.48 -27.61 -15.61
C ALA A 272 2.81 -26.27 -16.32
N GLY A 273 1.87 -25.33 -16.36
CA GLY A 273 2.10 -23.98 -16.90
C GLY A 273 3.18 -23.22 -16.13
N LYS A 274 3.19 -23.31 -14.80
CA LYS A 274 4.20 -22.65 -13.94
C LYS A 274 5.64 -23.06 -14.28
N GLN A 275 5.87 -24.32 -14.64
CA GLN A 275 7.19 -24.79 -15.07
C GLN A 275 7.59 -24.21 -16.45
N ALA A 276 6.62 -24.01 -17.35
CA ALA A 276 6.87 -23.36 -18.63
C ALA A 276 7.19 -21.85 -18.42
N ASP A 277 6.48 -21.18 -17.52
CA ASP A 277 6.74 -19.78 -17.16
C ASP A 277 8.09 -19.60 -16.48
N LYS A 278 8.54 -20.58 -15.66
CA LYS A 278 9.90 -20.60 -15.10
C LYS A 278 10.96 -20.65 -16.19
N ALA A 279 10.80 -21.54 -17.17
CA ALA A 279 11.74 -21.65 -18.28
C ALA A 279 11.75 -20.36 -19.15
N ASP A 280 10.59 -19.76 -19.40
CA ASP A 280 10.48 -18.47 -20.10
C ASP A 280 11.16 -17.35 -19.34
N LEU A 281 10.92 -17.25 -18.03
CA LEU A 281 11.53 -16.24 -17.16
C LEU A 281 13.07 -16.36 -17.14
N LEU A 282 13.60 -17.56 -16.98
CA LEU A 282 15.05 -17.80 -17.02
C LEU A 282 15.63 -17.39 -18.37
N SER A 283 15.00 -17.78 -19.48
CA SER A 283 15.42 -17.39 -20.83
C SER A 283 15.39 -15.87 -21.02
N LEU A 284 14.32 -15.21 -20.61
CA LEU A 284 14.18 -13.75 -20.66
C LEU A 284 15.27 -13.04 -19.87
N CYS A 285 15.65 -13.59 -18.72
CA CYS A 285 16.67 -13.06 -17.84
C CYS A 285 18.10 -13.43 -18.25
N GLY A 286 18.29 -14.26 -19.27
CA GLY A 286 19.61 -14.76 -19.71
C GLY A 286 20.28 -15.67 -18.67
N LEU A 287 19.48 -16.42 -17.91
CA LEU A 287 19.96 -17.34 -16.88
C LEU A 287 19.69 -18.79 -17.28
N GLU A 288 20.64 -19.66 -16.96
CA GLU A 288 20.47 -21.11 -17.15
C GLU A 288 20.01 -21.77 -15.85
N GLY A 289 19.08 -22.72 -15.94
CA GLY A 289 18.60 -23.50 -14.81
C GLY A 289 17.61 -24.58 -15.23
N GLY A 290 17.58 -25.67 -14.48
CA GLY A 290 16.64 -26.77 -14.67
C GLY A 290 15.42 -26.69 -13.72
N PRO A 291 14.54 -27.69 -13.79
CA PRO A 291 13.40 -27.80 -12.88
C PRO A 291 13.78 -27.78 -11.40
N ASP A 292 14.94 -28.35 -11.05
CA ASP A 292 15.41 -28.47 -9.67
C ASP A 292 16.25 -27.26 -9.21
N THR A 293 16.52 -26.28 -10.06
CA THR A 293 17.22 -25.04 -9.70
C THR A 293 16.24 -24.04 -9.13
N PRO A 294 16.27 -23.68 -7.83
CA PRO A 294 15.34 -22.70 -7.28
C PRO A 294 15.55 -21.32 -7.88
N VAL A 295 14.45 -20.66 -8.25
CA VAL A 295 14.42 -19.27 -8.71
C VAL A 295 13.80 -18.39 -7.64
N ILE A 296 14.56 -17.43 -7.14
CA ILE A 296 14.14 -16.48 -6.12
C ILE A 296 13.85 -15.13 -6.79
N GLY A 297 12.63 -14.64 -6.67
CA GLY A 297 12.22 -13.32 -7.13
C GLY A 297 12.28 -12.27 -6.00
N MET A 298 12.68 -11.06 -6.34
CA MET A 298 12.54 -9.86 -5.49
C MET A 298 11.96 -8.73 -6.32
N ILE A 299 10.84 -8.16 -5.90
CA ILE A 299 10.17 -7.04 -6.57
C ILE A 299 9.85 -5.96 -5.55
N GLY A 300 10.27 -4.73 -5.80
CA GLY A 300 9.90 -3.61 -4.93
C GLY A 300 10.80 -2.40 -5.06
N ARG A 301 10.52 -1.37 -4.25
CA ARG A 301 11.42 -0.22 -4.12
C ARG A 301 12.72 -0.65 -3.44
N LEU A 302 13.84 -0.28 -4.03
CA LEU A 302 15.16 -0.63 -3.49
C LEU A 302 15.58 0.36 -2.40
N THR A 303 15.04 0.19 -1.19
CA THR A 303 15.25 1.09 -0.04
C THR A 303 15.58 0.30 1.24
N ASP A 304 16.12 1.00 2.25
CA ASP A 304 16.42 0.42 3.58
C ASP A 304 15.20 -0.26 4.22
N GLN A 305 14.00 0.28 4.02
CA GLN A 305 12.76 -0.29 4.53
C GLN A 305 12.55 -1.75 4.08
N LYS A 306 13.05 -2.10 2.90
CA LYS A 306 12.90 -3.44 2.32
C LYS A 306 13.94 -4.45 2.82
N GLY A 307 14.81 -4.08 3.78
CA GLY A 307 15.79 -4.98 4.39
C GLY A 307 16.92 -5.39 3.45
N LEU A 308 17.26 -4.50 2.50
CA LEU A 308 18.29 -4.79 1.50
C LEU A 308 19.71 -4.78 2.10
N ASP A 309 19.91 -4.18 3.26
CA ASP A 309 21.12 -4.27 4.06
C ASP A 309 21.37 -5.72 4.56
N LEU A 310 20.32 -6.49 4.89
CA LEU A 310 20.44 -7.91 5.19
C LEU A 310 20.87 -8.71 3.95
N VAL A 311 20.27 -8.37 2.79
CA VAL A 311 20.64 -9.00 1.52
C VAL A 311 22.08 -8.66 1.16
N GLU A 312 22.51 -7.41 1.30
CA GLU A 312 23.88 -6.96 1.04
C GLU A 312 24.90 -7.77 1.85
N ALA A 313 24.60 -8.00 3.12
CA ALA A 313 25.51 -8.70 4.04
C ALA A 313 25.80 -10.16 3.66
N VAL A 314 24.90 -10.85 2.95
CA VAL A 314 25.01 -12.28 2.60
C VAL A 314 24.75 -12.56 1.11
N LEU A 315 24.82 -11.52 0.26
CA LEU A 315 24.49 -11.67 -1.17
C LEU A 315 25.43 -12.64 -1.88
N ASP A 316 26.72 -12.59 -1.56
CA ASP A 316 27.71 -13.51 -2.13
C ASP A 316 27.46 -14.95 -1.67
N ASP A 317 27.07 -15.17 -0.41
CA ASP A 317 26.72 -16.49 0.10
C ASP A 317 25.48 -17.05 -0.62
N ILE A 318 24.45 -16.22 -0.84
CA ILE A 318 23.25 -16.59 -1.61
C ILE A 318 23.63 -16.99 -3.04
N LEU A 319 24.49 -16.22 -3.70
CA LEU A 319 24.85 -16.43 -5.11
C LEU A 319 25.87 -17.56 -5.30
N GLN A 320 26.57 -17.99 -4.26
CA GLN A 320 27.42 -19.21 -4.29
C GLN A 320 26.55 -20.48 -4.25
N ASP A 321 25.38 -20.45 -3.64
CA ASP A 321 24.45 -21.56 -3.66
C ASP A 321 23.92 -21.82 -5.10
N ASP A 322 23.41 -23.03 -5.36
CA ASP A 322 22.84 -23.35 -6.67
C ASP A 322 21.40 -22.82 -6.78
N ILE A 323 21.26 -21.50 -6.88
CA ILE A 323 20.00 -20.78 -7.06
C ILE A 323 20.10 -19.79 -8.21
N ARG A 324 18.97 -19.20 -8.62
CA ARG A 324 18.92 -18.00 -9.48
C ARG A 324 18.17 -16.91 -8.77
N LEU A 325 18.74 -15.70 -8.76
CA LEU A 325 18.13 -14.52 -8.15
C LEU A 325 17.67 -13.54 -9.24
N ILE A 326 16.43 -13.11 -9.21
CA ILE A 326 15.88 -12.14 -10.16
C ILE A 326 15.36 -10.95 -9.38
N VAL A 327 15.94 -9.77 -9.63
CA VAL A 327 15.62 -8.51 -8.95
C VAL A 327 14.98 -7.54 -9.93
N LEU A 328 13.81 -7.03 -9.56
CA LEU A 328 13.10 -5.98 -10.28
C LEU A 328 12.76 -4.84 -9.32
N GLY A 329 13.29 -3.66 -9.57
CA GLY A 329 12.97 -2.49 -8.75
C GLY A 329 13.85 -1.29 -9.08
N LYS A 330 13.49 -0.17 -8.48
CA LYS A 330 14.23 1.08 -8.52
C LYS A 330 14.19 1.73 -7.14
N GLY A 331 15.23 2.46 -6.77
CA GLY A 331 15.25 3.14 -5.47
C GLY A 331 16.56 3.85 -5.17
N ASP A 332 17.13 3.55 -4.01
CA ASP A 332 18.37 4.17 -3.55
C ASP A 332 19.55 3.69 -4.39
N TRP A 333 20.35 4.63 -4.87
CA TRP A 333 21.51 4.37 -5.70
C TRP A 333 22.45 3.30 -5.12
N ARG A 334 22.64 3.27 -3.82
CA ARG A 334 23.45 2.27 -3.12
C ARG A 334 23.00 0.84 -3.45
N TYR A 335 21.71 0.56 -3.33
CA TYR A 335 21.18 -0.77 -3.58
C TYR A 335 21.08 -1.12 -5.06
N GLU A 336 20.80 -0.14 -5.91
CA GLU A 336 20.88 -0.33 -7.36
C GLU A 336 22.29 -0.76 -7.77
N GLN A 337 23.33 -0.07 -7.27
CA GLN A 337 24.73 -0.41 -7.57
C GLN A 337 25.14 -1.75 -6.97
N MET A 338 24.74 -2.06 -5.73
CA MET A 338 24.99 -3.37 -5.10
C MET A 338 24.53 -4.52 -5.99
N PHE A 339 23.31 -4.48 -6.51
CA PHE A 339 22.80 -5.53 -7.38
C PHE A 339 23.47 -5.55 -8.76
N LEU A 340 23.76 -4.40 -9.34
CA LEU A 340 24.48 -4.32 -10.61
C LEU A 340 25.93 -4.85 -10.49
N ASP A 341 26.58 -4.61 -9.37
CA ASP A 341 27.92 -5.16 -9.08
C ASP A 341 27.86 -6.68 -8.88
N ALA A 342 26.85 -7.18 -8.19
CA ALA A 342 26.61 -8.61 -8.06
C ALA A 342 26.39 -9.27 -9.44
N LYS A 343 25.60 -8.64 -10.32
CA LYS A 343 25.40 -9.14 -11.69
C LYS A 343 26.70 -9.22 -12.49
N ARG A 344 27.63 -8.28 -12.30
CA ARG A 344 28.95 -8.33 -12.95
C ARG A 344 29.82 -9.48 -12.43
N ARG A 345 29.73 -9.78 -11.11
CA ARG A 345 30.51 -10.86 -10.48
C ARG A 345 29.91 -12.25 -10.71
N TYR A 346 28.59 -12.33 -10.82
CA TYR A 346 27.83 -13.57 -10.92
C TYR A 346 26.82 -13.54 -12.09
N PRO A 347 27.28 -13.33 -13.35
CA PRO A 347 26.39 -13.11 -14.50
C PRO A 347 25.40 -14.24 -14.77
N ASP A 348 25.79 -15.49 -14.41
CA ASP A 348 24.97 -16.68 -14.61
C ASP A 348 24.03 -17.01 -13.42
N LYS A 349 24.07 -16.21 -12.35
CA LYS A 349 23.34 -16.44 -11.11
C LYS A 349 22.28 -15.39 -10.80
N ILE A 350 22.47 -14.14 -11.26
CA ILE A 350 21.57 -13.04 -10.94
C ILE A 350 21.19 -12.21 -12.17
N SER A 351 19.92 -11.93 -12.30
CA SER A 351 19.40 -10.92 -13.23
C SER A 351 18.83 -9.71 -12.48
N VAL A 352 19.17 -8.51 -12.96
CA VAL A 352 18.81 -7.24 -12.31
C VAL A 352 18.18 -6.32 -13.33
N SER A 353 16.99 -5.83 -13.01
CA SER A 353 16.23 -4.86 -13.81
C SER A 353 15.91 -3.62 -12.95
N ILE A 354 16.66 -2.52 -13.19
CA ILE A 354 16.46 -1.24 -12.47
C ILE A 354 15.40 -0.43 -13.18
N LEU A 355 14.16 -0.85 -13.05
CA LEU A 355 13.01 -0.18 -13.66
C LEU A 355 11.71 -0.60 -12.97
N PHE A 356 10.61 0.08 -13.31
CA PHE A 356 9.26 -0.35 -12.99
C PHE A 356 8.62 -1.02 -14.22
N SER A 357 8.17 -2.27 -14.06
CA SER A 357 7.47 -3.02 -15.11
C SER A 357 6.47 -4.00 -14.50
N GLY A 358 5.18 -3.73 -14.72
CA GLY A 358 4.11 -4.63 -14.28
C GLY A 358 4.14 -5.97 -15.02
N GLU A 359 4.44 -5.97 -16.32
CA GLU A 359 4.55 -7.19 -17.12
C GLU A 359 5.68 -8.10 -16.62
N LEU A 360 6.88 -7.54 -16.38
CA LEU A 360 8.00 -8.31 -15.85
C LEU A 360 7.72 -8.78 -14.41
N ALA A 361 7.02 -7.97 -13.61
CA ALA A 361 6.60 -8.38 -12.26
C ALA A 361 5.70 -9.62 -12.31
N ASN A 362 4.69 -9.64 -13.17
CA ASN A 362 3.80 -10.79 -13.35
C ASN A 362 4.56 -12.04 -13.84
N LYS A 363 5.52 -11.88 -14.75
CA LYS A 363 6.40 -12.98 -15.19
C LYS A 363 7.27 -13.51 -14.04
N ILE A 364 7.77 -12.64 -13.16
CA ILE A 364 8.53 -13.06 -11.97
C ILE A 364 7.61 -13.81 -10.99
N TYR A 365 6.42 -13.28 -10.69
CA TYR A 365 5.45 -14.00 -9.85
C TYR A 365 5.07 -15.37 -10.42
N ALA A 366 4.91 -15.49 -11.73
CA ALA A 366 4.54 -16.76 -12.36
C ALA A 366 5.71 -17.75 -12.46
N GLY A 367 6.92 -17.27 -12.76
CA GLY A 367 8.06 -18.12 -13.09
C GLY A 367 9.02 -18.40 -11.93
N ALA A 368 9.04 -17.56 -10.88
CA ALA A 368 9.84 -17.82 -9.70
C ALA A 368 9.24 -18.96 -8.84
N ASP A 369 10.09 -19.65 -8.07
CA ASP A 369 9.68 -20.63 -7.08
C ASP A 369 9.50 -20.00 -5.71
N LEU A 370 10.39 -19.06 -5.36
CA LEU A 370 10.45 -18.37 -4.09
C LEU A 370 10.38 -16.86 -4.29
N PHE A 371 9.87 -16.15 -3.28
CA PHE A 371 9.76 -14.70 -3.30
C PHE A 371 10.31 -14.10 -1.99
N LEU A 372 11.40 -13.35 -2.06
CA LEU A 372 12.11 -12.85 -0.88
C LEU A 372 11.65 -11.44 -0.49
N MET A 373 11.18 -11.28 0.75
CA MET A 373 10.79 -9.99 1.36
C MET A 373 11.35 -9.86 2.78
N PRO A 374 12.62 -9.47 2.96
CA PRO A 374 13.27 -9.37 4.27
C PRO A 374 13.00 -8.03 4.97
N SER A 375 11.85 -7.42 4.74
CA SER A 375 11.54 -6.04 5.10
C SER A 375 11.80 -5.72 6.58
N LYS A 376 12.41 -4.57 6.84
CA LYS A 376 12.58 -3.99 8.17
C LYS A 376 11.24 -3.61 8.79
N THR A 377 10.36 -3.08 7.97
CA THR A 377 8.95 -2.82 8.30
C THR A 377 8.11 -2.96 7.03
N GLU A 378 6.96 -3.59 7.14
CA GLU A 378 6.03 -3.79 6.02
C GLU A 378 4.60 -3.64 6.53
N PRO A 379 4.00 -2.44 6.44
CA PRO A 379 2.66 -2.19 6.96
C PRO A 379 1.62 -3.24 6.56
N CYS A 380 1.56 -3.57 5.28
CA CYS A 380 0.74 -4.66 4.76
C CYS A 380 1.56 -5.61 3.87
N GLY A 381 2.19 -5.05 2.83
CA GLY A 381 2.73 -5.82 1.73
C GLY A 381 1.61 -6.40 0.84
N LEU A 382 1.75 -6.24 -0.46
CA LEU A 382 0.86 -6.87 -1.45
C LEU A 382 1.60 -7.97 -2.22
N ALA A 383 2.90 -7.80 -2.38
CA ALA A 383 3.73 -8.66 -3.22
C ALA A 383 3.76 -10.13 -2.74
N GLN A 384 3.75 -10.40 -1.43
CA GLN A 384 3.68 -11.76 -0.89
C GLN A 384 2.32 -12.42 -1.16
N MET A 385 1.22 -11.66 -1.11
CA MET A 385 -0.11 -12.18 -1.43
C MET A 385 -0.23 -12.47 -2.92
N ILE A 386 0.31 -11.59 -3.78
CA ILE A 386 0.38 -11.81 -5.21
C ILE A 386 1.27 -13.03 -5.52
N ALA A 387 2.45 -13.15 -4.90
CA ALA A 387 3.32 -14.31 -5.04
C ALA A 387 2.59 -15.61 -4.71
N LEU A 388 1.91 -15.68 -3.56
CA LEU A 388 1.07 -16.82 -3.17
C LEU A 388 -0.02 -17.11 -4.22
N ARG A 389 -0.69 -16.08 -4.74
CA ARG A 389 -1.70 -16.23 -5.79
C ARG A 389 -1.15 -16.88 -7.06
N TYR A 390 0.11 -16.62 -7.40
CA TYR A 390 0.83 -17.25 -8.51
C TYR A 390 1.57 -18.55 -8.11
N GLY A 391 1.40 -19.03 -6.89
CA GLY A 391 2.05 -20.26 -6.41
C GLY A 391 3.56 -20.11 -6.21
N THR A 392 4.04 -18.89 -6.00
CA THR A 392 5.41 -18.57 -5.65
C THR A 392 5.50 -18.37 -4.16
N ILE A 393 6.34 -19.13 -3.48
CA ILE A 393 6.34 -19.28 -2.03
C ILE A 393 7.15 -18.16 -1.37
N PRO A 394 6.54 -17.34 -0.49
CA PRO A 394 7.24 -16.23 0.15
C PRO A 394 8.25 -16.70 1.20
N ILE A 395 9.39 -16.01 1.24
CA ILE A 395 10.34 -16.00 2.36
C ILE A 395 10.29 -14.60 2.94
N VAL A 396 9.81 -14.44 4.16
CA VAL A 396 9.54 -13.13 4.74
C VAL A 396 10.07 -12.97 6.15
N ARG A 397 10.39 -11.73 6.52
CA ARG A 397 10.55 -11.40 7.93
C ARG A 397 9.17 -11.23 8.58
N GLU A 398 9.02 -11.68 9.83
CA GLU A 398 7.77 -11.56 10.60
C GLU A 398 7.58 -10.10 11.08
N THR A 399 7.01 -9.26 10.22
CA THR A 399 6.67 -7.86 10.53
C THR A 399 5.39 -7.45 9.80
N GLY A 400 4.53 -6.68 10.45
CA GLY A 400 3.30 -6.14 9.92
C GLY A 400 2.49 -7.16 9.12
N GLY A 401 2.02 -6.78 7.94
CA GLY A 401 1.19 -7.66 7.10
C GLY A 401 1.91 -8.90 6.57
N LEU A 402 3.24 -8.95 6.56
CA LEU A 402 3.97 -10.19 6.22
C LEU A 402 3.71 -11.27 7.27
N LYS A 403 3.73 -10.91 8.56
CA LYS A 403 3.40 -11.82 9.66
C LYS A 403 1.93 -12.29 9.61
N ASP A 404 1.03 -11.41 9.15
CA ASP A 404 -0.40 -11.72 9.12
C ASP A 404 -0.80 -12.58 7.91
N THR A 405 0.00 -12.59 6.84
CA THR A 405 -0.32 -13.28 5.57
C THR A 405 0.53 -14.53 5.31
N VAL A 406 1.71 -14.62 5.92
CA VAL A 406 2.63 -15.73 5.71
C VAL A 406 2.83 -16.49 7.02
N THR A 407 2.39 -17.74 7.02
CA THR A 407 2.57 -18.68 8.13
C THR A 407 3.73 -19.61 7.83
N ALA A 408 4.66 -19.73 8.78
CA ALA A 408 5.81 -20.59 8.64
C ALA A 408 5.43 -22.03 8.28
N PHE A 409 6.12 -22.61 7.32
CA PHE A 409 5.97 -24.00 6.96
C PHE A 409 6.50 -24.91 8.08
N VAL A 410 5.71 -25.92 8.41
CA VAL A 410 6.07 -26.95 9.41
C VAL A 410 5.99 -28.31 8.74
N ASP A 411 7.14 -28.86 8.38
CA ASP A 411 7.24 -30.07 7.53
C ASP A 411 6.46 -31.27 8.11
N TYR A 412 6.65 -31.60 9.37
CA TYR A 412 5.98 -32.75 10.00
C TYR A 412 4.45 -32.60 10.12
N LYS A 413 3.93 -31.36 10.05
CA LYS A 413 2.48 -31.07 10.03
C LYS A 413 1.98 -30.91 8.61
N GLY A 414 2.84 -30.54 7.67
CA GLY A 414 2.47 -30.16 6.30
C GLY A 414 1.54 -28.95 6.26
N THR A 415 1.74 -28.00 7.20
CA THR A 415 0.97 -26.74 7.34
C THR A 415 1.86 -25.55 7.11
N GLY A 416 1.26 -24.40 6.80
CA GLY A 416 1.94 -23.16 6.46
C GLY A 416 1.80 -22.84 4.98
N ASN A 417 2.20 -21.63 4.59
CA ASN A 417 2.15 -21.15 3.19
C ASN A 417 3.43 -20.42 2.77
N GLY A 418 4.47 -20.42 3.59
CA GLY A 418 5.74 -19.77 3.29
C GLY A 418 6.81 -20.07 4.32
N PHE A 419 7.91 -19.34 4.25
CA PHE A 419 9.02 -19.47 5.19
C PHE A 419 9.23 -18.12 5.88
N THR A 420 9.49 -18.15 7.20
CA THR A 420 9.57 -16.92 7.99
C THR A 420 10.81 -16.90 8.88
N PHE A 421 11.33 -15.71 9.14
CA PHE A 421 12.34 -15.47 10.16
C PHE A 421 11.95 -14.26 11.00
N PHE A 422 12.22 -14.30 12.29
CA PHE A 422 11.82 -13.28 13.24
C PHE A 422 12.86 -12.15 13.38
N SER A 423 14.12 -12.52 13.65
CA SER A 423 15.19 -11.57 13.93
C SER A 423 15.56 -10.76 12.69
N TYR A 424 15.80 -9.47 12.83
CA TYR A 424 16.37 -8.65 11.74
C TYR A 424 17.87 -8.97 11.62
N ASN A 425 18.18 -10.14 11.02
CA ASN A 425 19.51 -10.70 10.95
C ASN A 425 19.74 -11.41 9.59
N ALA A 426 20.86 -11.08 8.94
CA ALA A 426 21.19 -11.59 7.61
C ALA A 426 21.41 -13.11 7.57
N HIS A 427 22.04 -13.69 8.62
CA HIS A 427 22.31 -15.12 8.68
C HIS A 427 21.05 -15.94 8.99
N ASP A 428 20.10 -15.39 9.78
CA ASP A 428 18.80 -16.02 9.98
C ASP A 428 18.03 -16.05 8.65
N MET A 429 18.04 -14.94 7.90
CA MET A 429 17.49 -14.88 6.55
C MET A 429 18.12 -15.92 5.61
N LEU A 430 19.47 -16.00 5.57
CA LEU A 430 20.21 -16.95 4.74
C LEU A 430 19.87 -18.41 5.10
N HIS A 431 19.76 -18.70 6.39
CA HIS A 431 19.36 -20.02 6.86
C HIS A 431 18.00 -20.43 6.32
N VAL A 432 17.01 -19.53 6.44
CA VAL A 432 15.63 -19.78 5.97
C VAL A 432 15.55 -19.87 4.44
N ILE A 433 16.36 -19.10 3.69
CA ILE A 433 16.49 -19.25 2.23
C ILE A 433 16.96 -20.67 1.88
N ARG A 434 17.99 -21.18 2.58
CA ARG A 434 18.54 -22.53 2.36
C ARG A 434 17.53 -23.61 2.72
N GLU A 435 16.83 -23.47 3.84
CA GLU A 435 15.73 -24.38 4.24
C GLU A 435 14.64 -24.45 3.16
N ALA A 436 14.20 -23.30 2.65
CA ALA A 436 13.20 -23.24 1.59
C ALA A 436 13.67 -23.93 0.30
N CYS A 437 14.94 -23.74 -0.07
CA CYS A 437 15.55 -24.42 -1.23
C CYS A 437 15.67 -25.94 -1.02
N GLU A 438 15.96 -26.41 0.20
CA GLU A 438 16.00 -27.83 0.54
C GLU A 438 14.61 -28.47 0.41
N VAL A 439 13.57 -27.83 0.96
CA VAL A 439 12.17 -28.31 0.82
C VAL A 439 11.77 -28.36 -0.65
N TYR A 440 12.13 -27.34 -1.43
CA TYR A 440 11.87 -27.31 -2.87
C TYR A 440 12.47 -28.53 -3.59
N ARG A 441 13.75 -28.84 -3.34
CA ARG A 441 14.47 -29.91 -4.03
C ARG A 441 14.13 -31.30 -3.56
N PHE A 442 13.98 -31.48 -2.25
CA PHE A 442 13.96 -32.79 -1.64
C PHE A 442 12.59 -33.23 -1.11
N ASN A 443 11.63 -32.30 -1.04
CA ASN A 443 10.25 -32.62 -0.61
C ASN A 443 9.18 -32.13 -1.60
N PRO A 444 9.16 -32.68 -2.85
CA PRO A 444 8.23 -32.21 -3.89
C PRO A 444 6.75 -32.37 -3.52
N LYS A 445 6.43 -33.32 -2.63
CA LYS A 445 5.05 -33.51 -2.13
C LYS A 445 4.62 -32.37 -1.21
N ALA A 446 5.47 -31.97 -0.29
CA ALA A 446 5.20 -30.83 0.58
C ALA A 446 5.21 -29.52 -0.22
N TRP A 447 6.16 -29.36 -1.14
CA TRP A 447 6.23 -28.20 -2.03
C TRP A 447 4.94 -28.00 -2.83
N LYS A 448 4.45 -29.07 -3.45
CA LYS A 448 3.18 -29.01 -4.19
C LYS A 448 2.00 -28.57 -3.33
N LYS A 449 1.93 -29.03 -2.06
CA LYS A 449 0.89 -28.59 -1.12
C LYS A 449 1.02 -27.13 -0.76
N LEU A 450 2.24 -26.62 -0.54
CA LEU A 450 2.50 -25.19 -0.29
C LEU A 450 2.00 -24.34 -1.45
N VAL A 451 2.37 -24.70 -2.68
CA VAL A 451 1.98 -23.99 -3.90
C VAL A 451 0.44 -23.97 -4.02
N GLN A 452 -0.21 -25.13 -3.89
CA GLN A 452 -1.67 -25.23 -4.02
C GLN A 452 -2.38 -24.43 -2.92
N GLY A 453 -1.97 -24.58 -1.66
CA GLY A 453 -2.56 -23.87 -0.53
C GLY A 453 -2.39 -22.35 -0.63
N GLY A 454 -1.22 -21.89 -1.09
CA GLY A 454 -0.98 -20.47 -1.35
C GLY A 454 -1.92 -19.90 -2.42
N MET A 455 -2.05 -20.60 -3.54
CA MET A 455 -2.93 -20.18 -4.64
C MET A 455 -4.42 -20.20 -4.29
N GLU A 456 -4.85 -21.06 -3.37
CA GLU A 456 -6.24 -21.19 -2.91
C GLU A 456 -6.58 -20.22 -1.78
N THR A 457 -5.58 -19.54 -1.20
CA THR A 457 -5.83 -18.56 -0.14
C THR A 457 -6.60 -17.35 -0.68
N ASP A 458 -7.70 -17.03 -0.03
CA ASP A 458 -8.53 -15.89 -0.41
C ASP A 458 -7.99 -14.60 0.21
N PHE A 459 -7.32 -13.80 -0.61
CA PHE A 459 -6.86 -12.43 -0.32
C PHE A 459 -7.74 -11.37 -1.00
N SER A 460 -9.00 -11.67 -1.30
CA SER A 460 -9.89 -10.71 -1.96
C SER A 460 -10.20 -9.50 -1.08
N TRP A 461 -10.51 -8.38 -1.73
CA TRP A 461 -10.99 -7.17 -1.07
C TRP A 461 -12.34 -7.35 -0.36
N THR A 462 -13.11 -8.38 -0.68
CA THR A 462 -14.40 -8.66 -0.04
C THR A 462 -14.26 -8.81 1.48
N LYS A 463 -13.29 -9.61 1.94
CA LYS A 463 -13.03 -9.78 3.38
C LYS A 463 -12.57 -8.50 4.07
N SER A 464 -11.75 -7.70 3.38
CA SER A 464 -11.31 -6.42 3.93
C SER A 464 -12.48 -5.44 4.01
N ALA A 465 -13.31 -5.36 2.97
CA ALA A 465 -14.50 -4.51 2.94
C ALA A 465 -15.49 -4.82 4.07
N GLU A 466 -15.75 -6.11 4.35
CA GLU A 466 -16.59 -6.53 5.48
C GLU A 466 -16.09 -5.97 6.81
N LYS A 467 -14.79 -6.05 7.08
CA LYS A 467 -14.18 -5.50 8.30
C LYS A 467 -14.26 -3.97 8.37
N TYR A 468 -14.09 -3.28 7.25
CA TYR A 468 -14.30 -1.83 7.21
C TYR A 468 -15.75 -1.46 7.51
N VAL A 469 -16.71 -2.22 6.99
CA VAL A 469 -18.15 -2.03 7.29
C VAL A 469 -18.43 -2.21 8.78
N GLU A 470 -17.84 -3.22 9.44
CA GLU A 470 -17.94 -3.42 10.90
C GLU A 470 -17.42 -2.17 11.66
N VAL A 471 -16.27 -1.60 11.26
CA VAL A 471 -15.74 -0.37 11.86
C VAL A 471 -16.68 0.81 11.64
N TYR A 472 -17.22 1.00 10.43
CA TYR A 472 -18.15 2.10 10.13
C TYR A 472 -19.44 2.01 10.93
N GLN A 473 -19.91 0.80 11.25
CA GLN A 473 -21.11 0.56 12.06
C GLN A 473 -20.86 0.75 13.55
N SER A 474 -19.62 0.60 14.00
CA SER A 474 -19.26 0.67 15.43
C SER A 474 -19.12 2.08 15.99
N ILE A 475 -19.04 3.09 15.14
CA ILE A 475 -18.83 4.51 15.49
C ILE A 475 -20.09 5.37 15.39
#